data_e124cf36daa05f951d048c417e257375
#
_entry.id   e124cf36daa05f951d048c417e257375
#
_cell.length_a   1.000
_cell.length_b   1.000
_cell.length_c   1.000
_cell.angle_alpha   90.00
_cell.angle_beta   90.00
_cell.angle_gamma   90.00
#
_symmetry.space_group_name_H-M   'P 1'
#
loop_
_entity.id
_entity.type
_entity.pdbx_description
1 polymer ?
#
loop_
_entity_poly.entity_id
_entity_poly.type
_entity_poly.pdbx_seq_one_letter_code
_entity_poly.pdbx_strand_id
1 'polypeptide(L)'
;FDQNGNLRMLDYVCPPELGINCTDAEKIGPYGIGSSILSLVVVLGFGVSVGLYFSLRSKNVIKIRQKTRELEDEFSSALFQLGNRLGDGIPAEIAFARVAATMQGTVSGDFFNLAEKNITKLGMGLEQALFDPKVGAIVTFPSPVIESSMKVLIESIKKGPRIAAQALLSMSRYIKEIHRVEERLRDLM
;
A
#
# COMPACT_ATOMS: atom_id res chain seq x y z
N PHE A 1 43.19 -32.62 4.40
CA PHE A 1 44.63 -32.68 4.12
C PHE A 1 44.95 -34.04 3.51
N ASP A 2 45.60 -34.04 2.36
CA ASP A 2 46.12 -35.26 1.76
C ASP A 2 47.33 -35.78 2.58
N GLN A 3 47.72 -37.05 2.41
CA GLN A 3 48.91 -37.65 3.06
C GLN A 3 50.18 -36.82 2.87
N ASN A 4 50.21 -35.91 1.89
CA ASN A 4 51.27 -34.97 1.61
C ASN A 4 51.07 -33.54 2.15
N GLY A 5 50.06 -33.31 3.03
CA GLY A 5 49.81 -32.02 3.65
C GLY A 5 49.15 -30.94 2.75
N ASN A 6 48.73 -31.28 1.53
CA ASN A 6 48.10 -30.32 0.62
C ASN A 6 46.59 -30.25 0.87
N LEU A 7 46.06 -29.04 0.87
CA LEU A 7 44.61 -28.75 0.95
C LEU A 7 43.93 -29.20 -0.36
N ARG A 8 43.16 -30.25 -0.33
CA ARG A 8 42.25 -30.58 -1.43
C ARG A 8 40.93 -29.80 -1.27
N MET A 9 40.63 -28.99 -2.25
CA MET A 9 39.37 -28.22 -2.29
C MET A 9 38.14 -29.12 -2.48
N LEU A 10 38.34 -30.21 -3.23
CA LEU A 10 37.27 -31.21 -3.51
C LEU A 10 37.86 -32.59 -3.21
N ASP A 11 37.23 -33.35 -2.36
CA ASP A 11 37.64 -34.71 -2.01
C ASP A 11 36.50 -35.68 -2.32
N TYR A 12 36.85 -36.86 -2.83
CA TYR A 12 35.92 -37.93 -3.20
C TYR A 12 36.32 -39.19 -2.41
N VAL A 13 35.35 -39.81 -1.78
CA VAL A 13 35.54 -40.97 -0.91
C VAL A 13 34.90 -42.20 -1.53
N CYS A 14 35.61 -43.34 -1.48
CA CYS A 14 34.99 -44.63 -1.82
C CYS A 14 34.01 -45.07 -0.77
N PRO A 15 32.83 -45.60 -1.15
CA PRO A 15 31.89 -46.19 -0.17
C PRO A 15 32.58 -47.36 0.53
N PRO A 16 32.34 -47.52 1.84
CA PRO A 16 33.00 -48.58 2.64
C PRO A 16 32.69 -50.00 2.18
N GLU A 17 31.65 -50.18 1.38
CA GLU A 17 31.22 -51.49 0.86
C GLU A 17 32.08 -52.00 -0.32
N LEU A 18 32.78 -51.14 -1.04
CA LEU A 18 33.58 -51.45 -2.23
C LEU A 18 35.08 -51.56 -1.99
N GLY A 19 35.60 -51.32 -0.79
CA GLY A 19 36.99 -51.44 -0.43
C GLY A 19 37.87 -50.37 -1.09
N ILE A 20 39.21 -50.64 -1.21
CA ILE A 20 40.21 -49.69 -1.62
C ILE A 20 40.25 -49.44 -3.15
N ASN A 21 39.61 -50.28 -3.95
CA ASN A 21 39.69 -50.24 -5.43
C ASN A 21 38.33 -49.85 -6.05
N CYS A 22 37.93 -48.58 -5.93
CA CYS A 22 36.75 -48.11 -6.64
C CYS A 22 37.13 -47.33 -7.91
N THR A 23 36.36 -47.50 -8.97
CA THR A 23 36.45 -46.74 -10.20
C THR A 23 35.98 -45.32 -9.99
N ASP A 24 36.42 -44.35 -10.84
CA ASP A 24 36.03 -42.93 -10.71
C ASP A 24 34.51 -42.71 -10.77
N ALA A 25 33.77 -43.65 -11.32
CA ALA A 25 32.28 -43.60 -11.35
C ALA A 25 31.62 -43.99 -10.03
N GLU A 26 32.32 -44.67 -9.13
CA GLU A 26 31.79 -45.20 -7.86
C GLU A 26 32.15 -44.32 -6.64
N LYS A 27 33.00 -43.31 -6.86
CA LYS A 27 33.37 -42.35 -5.81
C LYS A 27 32.25 -41.44 -5.45
N ILE A 28 31.94 -41.35 -4.17
CA ILE A 28 30.91 -40.46 -3.63
C ILE A 28 31.61 -39.15 -3.21
N GLY A 29 31.07 -38.01 -3.63
CA GLY A 29 31.58 -36.69 -3.29
C GLY A 29 30.96 -35.64 -4.16
N PRO A 30 31.42 -34.39 -4.08
CA PRO A 30 32.62 -33.90 -3.42
C PRO A 30 32.44 -33.61 -1.92
N TYR A 31 33.35 -34.13 -1.12
CA TYR A 31 33.50 -33.79 0.30
C TYR A 31 34.76 -32.92 0.43
N GLY A 32 34.68 -31.80 1.15
CA GLY A 32 35.83 -30.94 1.38
C GLY A 32 35.42 -29.52 1.72
N ILE A 33 36.39 -28.73 2.17
CA ILE A 33 36.17 -27.33 2.55
C ILE A 33 35.58 -26.53 1.39
N GLY A 34 36.02 -26.80 0.16
CA GLY A 34 35.53 -26.14 -1.05
C GLY A 34 34.04 -26.40 -1.34
N SER A 35 33.61 -27.66 -1.21
CA SER A 35 32.20 -28.02 -1.41
C SER A 35 31.26 -27.43 -0.33
N SER A 36 31.75 -27.37 0.92
CA SER A 36 31.01 -26.74 2.03
C SER A 36 30.84 -25.25 1.81
N ILE A 37 31.89 -24.55 1.38
CA ILE A 37 31.84 -23.12 1.05
C ILE A 37 30.91 -22.89 -0.13
N LEU A 38 30.99 -23.70 -1.19
CA LEU A 38 30.12 -23.58 -2.36
C LEU A 38 28.64 -23.77 -2.00
N SER A 39 28.33 -24.78 -1.17
CA SER A 39 26.98 -25.02 -0.67
C SER A 39 26.44 -23.82 0.13
N LEU A 40 27.28 -23.24 1.00
CA LEU A 40 26.91 -22.08 1.81
C LEU A 40 26.67 -20.84 0.94
N VAL A 41 27.49 -20.61 -0.09
CA VAL A 41 27.32 -19.48 -1.03
C VAL A 41 26.02 -19.61 -1.81
N VAL A 42 25.64 -20.83 -2.26
CA VAL A 42 24.39 -21.06 -2.99
C VAL A 42 23.19 -20.75 -2.11
N VAL A 43 23.17 -21.25 -0.87
CA VAL A 43 22.05 -21.01 0.06
C VAL A 43 21.95 -19.53 0.41
N LEU A 44 23.07 -18.87 0.72
CA LEU A 44 23.10 -17.43 0.99
C LEU A 44 22.68 -16.61 -0.23
N GLY A 45 23.16 -16.95 -1.42
CA GLY A 45 22.80 -16.28 -2.67
C GLY A 45 21.31 -16.36 -2.94
N PHE A 46 20.73 -17.54 -2.74
CA PHE A 46 19.27 -17.73 -2.87
C PHE A 46 18.49 -16.92 -1.82
N GLY A 47 18.92 -16.95 -0.56
CA GLY A 47 18.28 -16.18 0.52
C GLY A 47 18.33 -14.67 0.28
N VAL A 48 19.48 -14.15 -0.12
CA VAL A 48 19.65 -12.73 -0.46
C VAL A 48 18.81 -12.33 -1.68
N SER A 49 18.79 -13.17 -2.72
CA SER A 49 17.98 -12.91 -3.93
C SER A 49 16.51 -12.81 -3.63
N VAL A 50 15.96 -13.76 -2.86
CA VAL A 50 14.56 -13.76 -2.42
C VAL A 50 14.28 -12.55 -1.52
N GLY A 51 15.16 -12.25 -0.58
CA GLY A 51 15.03 -11.10 0.32
C GLY A 51 15.01 -9.76 -0.43
N LEU A 52 15.92 -9.58 -1.41
CA LEU A 52 15.94 -8.40 -2.25
C LEU A 52 14.68 -8.27 -3.12
N TYR A 53 14.22 -9.37 -3.72
CA TYR A 53 13.00 -9.36 -4.52
C TYR A 53 11.79 -8.88 -3.69
N PHE A 54 11.56 -9.45 -2.51
CA PHE A 54 10.46 -9.03 -1.65
C PHE A 54 10.65 -7.62 -1.11
N SER A 55 11.87 -7.21 -0.75
CA SER A 55 12.17 -5.86 -0.28
C SER A 55 11.87 -4.79 -1.33
N LEU A 56 12.26 -5.02 -2.57
CA LEU A 56 12.00 -4.08 -3.67
C LEU A 56 10.50 -4.00 -4.00
N ARG A 57 9.82 -5.13 -4.00
CA ARG A 57 8.37 -5.19 -4.27
C ARG A 57 7.55 -4.53 -3.17
N SER A 58 7.93 -4.68 -1.90
CA SER A 58 7.18 -4.12 -0.77
C SER A 58 7.31 -2.60 -0.63
N LYS A 59 8.41 -1.98 -1.10
CA LYS A 59 8.60 -0.52 -1.02
C LYS A 59 7.49 0.27 -1.71
N ASN A 60 7.00 -0.20 -2.86
CA ASN A 60 5.92 0.47 -3.57
C ASN A 60 4.57 0.34 -2.83
N VAL A 61 4.32 -0.84 -2.24
CA VAL A 61 3.09 -1.09 -1.46
C VAL A 61 3.08 -0.23 -0.18
N ILE A 62 4.22 -0.10 0.50
CA ILE A 62 4.35 0.73 1.70
C ILE A 62 4.09 2.21 1.37
N LYS A 63 4.66 2.73 0.28
CA LYS A 63 4.41 4.11 -0.15
C LYS A 63 2.94 4.39 -0.47
N ILE A 64 2.28 3.45 -1.14
CA ILE A 64 0.84 3.58 -1.44
C ILE A 64 0.04 3.59 -0.14
N ARG A 65 0.30 2.65 0.77
CA ARG A 65 -0.38 2.60 2.08
C ARG A 65 -0.17 3.86 2.91
N GLN A 66 1.03 4.41 2.90
CA GLN A 66 1.32 5.65 3.63
C GLN A 66 0.53 6.82 3.05
N LYS A 67 0.53 7.00 1.73
CA LYS A 67 -0.29 8.04 1.08
C LYS A 67 -1.79 7.87 1.32
N THR A 68 -2.28 6.64 1.30
CA THR A 68 -3.70 6.37 1.61
C THR A 68 -4.02 6.74 3.05
N ARG A 69 -3.12 6.50 3.98
CA ARG A 69 -3.28 6.84 5.39
C ARG A 69 -3.27 8.36 5.60
N GLU A 70 -2.30 9.07 5.04
CA GLU A 70 -2.24 10.53 5.06
C GLU A 70 -3.52 11.14 4.48
N LEU A 71 -4.01 10.58 3.36
CA LEU A 71 -5.28 10.96 2.75
C LEU A 71 -6.46 10.77 3.72
N GLU A 72 -6.57 9.64 4.39
CA GLU A 72 -7.66 9.33 5.33
C GLU A 72 -7.63 10.23 6.57
N ASP A 73 -6.44 10.53 7.10
CA ASP A 73 -6.25 11.42 8.24
C ASP A 73 -6.73 12.85 7.93
N GLU A 74 -6.36 13.38 6.77
CA GLU A 74 -6.78 14.71 6.32
C GLU A 74 -8.25 14.75 5.89
N PHE A 75 -8.76 13.62 5.37
CA PHE A 75 -10.07 13.52 4.77
C PHE A 75 -11.21 13.85 5.76
N SER A 76 -11.03 13.51 7.02
CA SER A 76 -12.00 13.87 8.07
C SER A 76 -12.22 15.37 8.18
N SER A 77 -11.15 16.17 8.02
CA SER A 77 -11.22 17.64 8.02
C SER A 77 -11.87 18.16 6.75
N ALA A 78 -11.59 17.54 5.61
CA ALA A 78 -12.23 17.86 4.34
C ALA A 78 -13.74 17.61 4.37
N LEU A 79 -14.17 16.45 4.92
CA LEU A 79 -15.59 16.14 5.11
C LEU A 79 -16.30 17.14 6.04
N PHE A 80 -15.63 17.57 7.11
CA PHE A 80 -16.16 18.59 8.00
C PHE A 80 -16.40 19.91 7.25
N GLN A 81 -15.42 20.38 6.49
CA GLN A 81 -15.56 21.60 5.70
C GLN A 81 -16.65 21.48 4.63
N LEU A 82 -16.71 20.34 3.94
CA LEU A 82 -17.72 20.05 2.93
C LEU A 82 -19.12 20.05 3.55
N GLY A 83 -19.27 19.36 4.70
CA GLY A 83 -20.53 19.31 5.44
C GLY A 83 -21.04 20.67 5.86
N ASN A 84 -20.17 21.55 6.39
CA ASN A 84 -20.55 22.90 6.75
C ASN A 84 -21.03 23.70 5.53
N ARG A 85 -20.32 23.64 4.40
CA ARG A 85 -20.70 24.36 3.18
C ARG A 85 -22.05 23.89 2.61
N LEU A 86 -22.29 22.58 2.65
CA LEU A 86 -23.60 22.02 2.26
C LEU A 86 -24.72 22.44 3.25
N GLY A 87 -24.38 22.52 4.55
CA GLY A 87 -25.27 23.02 5.58
C GLY A 87 -25.68 24.48 5.37
N ASP A 88 -24.78 25.29 4.84
CA ASP A 88 -25.01 26.67 4.42
C ASP A 88 -25.84 26.79 3.12
N GLY A 89 -26.25 25.66 2.54
CA GLY A 89 -27.05 25.60 1.32
C GLY A 89 -26.24 25.78 0.02
N ILE A 90 -24.94 25.70 0.07
CA ILE A 90 -24.08 25.77 -1.13
C ILE A 90 -24.24 24.49 -1.95
N PRO A 91 -24.46 24.56 -3.27
CA PRO A 91 -24.48 23.38 -4.14
C PRO A 91 -23.22 22.54 -4.00
N ALA A 92 -23.38 21.22 -4.10
CA ALA A 92 -22.27 20.27 -3.83
C ALA A 92 -21.08 20.51 -4.76
N GLU A 93 -21.31 20.77 -6.04
CA GLU A 93 -20.26 21.04 -7.04
C GLU A 93 -19.41 22.25 -6.64
N ILE A 94 -20.05 23.33 -6.18
CA ILE A 94 -19.36 24.56 -5.72
C ILE A 94 -18.66 24.31 -4.38
N ALA A 95 -19.27 23.51 -3.49
CA ALA A 95 -18.68 23.15 -2.23
C ALA A 95 -17.39 22.33 -2.42
N PHE A 96 -17.35 21.41 -3.38
CA PHE A 96 -16.15 20.66 -3.76
C PHE A 96 -15.01 21.58 -4.22
N ALA A 97 -15.29 22.51 -5.13
CA ALA A 97 -14.31 23.48 -5.59
C ALA A 97 -13.72 24.34 -4.45
N ARG A 98 -14.57 24.78 -3.50
CA ARG A 98 -14.12 25.54 -2.35
C ARG A 98 -13.29 24.73 -1.36
N VAL A 99 -13.60 23.46 -1.16
CA VAL A 99 -12.81 22.55 -0.31
C VAL A 99 -11.47 22.29 -0.98
N ALA A 100 -11.43 22.01 -2.28
CA ALA A 100 -10.20 21.85 -3.05
C ALA A 100 -9.26 23.07 -2.88
N ALA A 101 -9.81 24.29 -3.00
CA ALA A 101 -9.05 25.52 -2.82
C ALA A 101 -8.53 25.72 -1.38
N THR A 102 -9.31 25.31 -0.37
CA THR A 102 -8.91 25.47 1.04
C THR A 102 -7.84 24.44 1.46
N MET A 103 -7.85 23.27 0.84
CA MET A 103 -6.94 22.16 1.17
C MET A 103 -5.80 21.98 0.16
N GLN A 104 -5.42 23.04 -0.54
CA GLN A 104 -4.29 23.01 -1.47
C GLN A 104 -2.99 22.56 -0.77
N GLY A 105 -2.24 21.68 -1.43
CA GLY A 105 -0.98 21.13 -0.91
C GLY A 105 -1.15 19.91 0.01
N THR A 106 -2.37 19.43 0.18
CA THR A 106 -2.65 18.18 0.90
C THR A 106 -3.09 17.09 -0.06
N VAL A 107 -2.96 15.82 0.35
CA VAL A 107 -3.39 14.66 -0.48
C VAL A 107 -4.91 14.67 -0.66
N SER A 108 -5.66 15.07 0.38
CA SER A 108 -7.11 15.28 0.29
C SER A 108 -7.47 16.42 -0.66
N GLY A 109 -6.68 17.50 -0.65
CA GLY A 109 -6.84 18.60 -1.60
C GLY A 109 -6.69 18.16 -3.06
N ASP A 110 -5.74 17.27 -3.34
CA ASP A 110 -5.55 16.70 -4.67
C ASP A 110 -6.76 15.86 -5.12
N PHE A 111 -7.35 15.08 -4.21
CA PHE A 111 -8.58 14.34 -4.46
C PHE A 111 -9.75 15.28 -4.85
N PHE A 112 -10.00 16.32 -4.05
CA PHE A 112 -11.06 17.28 -4.32
C PHE A 112 -10.80 18.09 -5.59
N ASN A 113 -9.54 18.43 -5.88
CA ASN A 113 -9.11 19.13 -7.09
C ASN A 113 -9.36 18.28 -8.35
N LEU A 114 -9.11 16.97 -8.27
CA LEU A 114 -9.39 16.05 -9.37
C LEU A 114 -10.90 15.95 -9.62
N ALA A 115 -11.70 15.79 -8.57
CA ALA A 115 -13.17 15.78 -8.67
C ALA A 115 -13.70 17.11 -9.26
N GLU A 116 -13.20 18.24 -8.79
CA GLU A 116 -13.55 19.59 -9.31
C GLU A 116 -13.21 19.73 -10.80
N LYS A 117 -12.00 19.28 -11.20
CA LYS A 117 -11.61 19.29 -12.64
C LYS A 117 -12.52 18.43 -13.49
N ASN A 118 -12.95 17.28 -13.02
CA ASN A 118 -13.88 16.41 -13.73
C ASN A 118 -15.26 17.05 -13.89
N ILE A 119 -15.72 17.78 -12.87
CA ILE A 119 -16.99 18.50 -12.91
C ILE A 119 -16.89 19.69 -13.87
N THR A 120 -15.87 20.55 -13.70
CA THR A 120 -15.78 21.83 -14.42
C THR A 120 -15.26 21.71 -15.84
N LYS A 121 -14.23 20.85 -16.08
CA LYS A 121 -13.59 20.70 -17.40
C LYS A 121 -14.23 19.64 -18.26
N LEU A 122 -14.69 18.55 -17.67
CA LEU A 122 -15.30 17.44 -18.40
C LEU A 122 -16.84 17.52 -18.39
N GLY A 123 -17.44 18.44 -17.63
CA GLY A 123 -18.88 18.60 -17.53
C GLY A 123 -19.58 17.42 -16.88
N MET A 124 -18.88 16.64 -16.07
CA MET A 124 -19.42 15.45 -15.43
C MET A 124 -20.31 15.81 -14.24
N GLY A 125 -21.39 15.06 -14.02
CA GLY A 125 -22.10 15.14 -12.75
C GLY A 125 -21.23 14.65 -11.58
N LEU A 126 -21.55 15.09 -10.37
CA LEU A 126 -20.76 14.79 -9.16
C LEU A 126 -20.52 13.27 -8.97
N GLU A 127 -21.53 12.45 -9.22
CA GLU A 127 -21.42 10.99 -9.10
C GLU A 127 -20.41 10.42 -10.11
N GLN A 128 -20.46 10.85 -11.37
CA GLN A 128 -19.50 10.45 -12.41
C GLN A 128 -18.11 10.96 -12.13
N ALA A 129 -17.96 12.20 -11.68
CA ALA A 129 -16.66 12.80 -11.36
C ALA A 129 -15.92 12.04 -10.25
N LEU A 130 -16.65 11.39 -9.37
CA LEU A 130 -16.10 10.58 -8.28
C LEU A 130 -15.87 9.12 -8.68
N PHE A 131 -16.83 8.47 -9.34
CA PHE A 131 -16.90 7.01 -9.51
C PHE A 131 -16.63 6.52 -10.93
N ASP A 132 -16.34 7.38 -11.90
CA ASP A 132 -16.04 6.94 -13.25
C ASP A 132 -14.84 5.97 -13.27
N PRO A 133 -14.93 4.80 -13.94
CA PRO A 133 -13.87 3.78 -13.90
C PRO A 133 -12.58 4.20 -14.61
N LYS A 134 -12.58 5.27 -15.41
CA LYS A 134 -11.39 5.75 -16.15
C LYS A 134 -10.76 7.00 -15.54
N VAL A 135 -11.58 7.95 -15.12
CA VAL A 135 -11.13 9.30 -14.70
C VAL A 135 -11.66 9.70 -13.31
N GLY A 136 -12.45 8.86 -12.67
CA GLY A 136 -13.02 9.14 -11.35
C GLY A 136 -11.95 9.37 -10.28
N ALA A 137 -12.21 10.29 -9.36
CA ALA A 137 -11.26 10.63 -8.31
C ALA A 137 -10.94 9.43 -7.40
N ILE A 138 -11.88 8.52 -7.16
CA ILE A 138 -11.69 7.32 -6.34
C ILE A 138 -10.73 6.31 -6.98
N VAL A 139 -10.69 6.23 -8.30
CA VAL A 139 -9.75 5.34 -9.01
C VAL A 139 -8.30 5.78 -8.81
N THR A 140 -8.07 7.09 -8.76
CA THR A 140 -6.74 7.66 -8.55
C THR A 140 -6.31 7.60 -7.07
N PHE A 141 -7.28 7.70 -6.15
CA PHE A 141 -7.08 7.69 -4.71
C PHE A 141 -7.88 6.54 -4.06
N PRO A 142 -7.43 5.28 -4.21
CA PRO A 142 -8.17 4.13 -3.72
C PRO A 142 -8.14 4.05 -2.19
N SER A 143 -9.25 4.35 -1.55
CA SER A 143 -9.48 4.15 -0.12
C SER A 143 -10.91 3.70 0.13
N PRO A 144 -11.13 2.58 0.86
CA PRO A 144 -12.46 2.10 1.20
C PRO A 144 -13.26 3.11 2.03
N VAL A 145 -12.55 3.88 2.88
CA VAL A 145 -13.17 4.91 3.73
C VAL A 145 -13.70 6.06 2.88
N ILE A 146 -12.91 6.52 1.92
CA ILE A 146 -13.31 7.60 1.01
C ILE A 146 -14.44 7.14 0.10
N GLU A 147 -14.33 5.95 -0.47
CA GLU A 147 -15.36 5.38 -1.35
C GLU A 147 -16.71 5.29 -0.64
N SER A 148 -16.75 4.72 0.57
CA SER A 148 -17.97 4.60 1.34
C SER A 148 -18.54 5.96 1.75
N SER A 149 -17.67 6.90 2.13
CA SER A 149 -18.05 8.27 2.48
C SER A 149 -18.68 9.01 1.31
N MET A 150 -18.10 8.89 0.12
CA MET A 150 -18.63 9.52 -1.09
C MET A 150 -19.94 8.87 -1.56
N LYS A 151 -20.11 7.56 -1.41
CA LYS A 151 -21.40 6.89 -1.66
C LYS A 151 -22.50 7.44 -0.76
N VAL A 152 -22.22 7.55 0.54
CA VAL A 152 -23.18 8.14 1.50
C VAL A 152 -23.48 9.59 1.16
N LEU A 153 -22.49 10.37 0.74
CA LEU A 153 -22.69 11.75 0.29
C LEU A 153 -23.68 11.81 -0.88
N ILE A 154 -23.44 11.05 -1.96
CA ILE A 154 -24.29 11.06 -3.15
C ILE A 154 -25.73 10.69 -2.78
N GLU A 155 -25.91 9.63 -2.00
CA GLU A 155 -27.27 9.23 -1.57
C GLU A 155 -27.93 10.27 -0.65
N SER A 156 -27.14 10.94 0.18
CA SER A 156 -27.65 11.97 1.09
C SER A 156 -28.02 13.26 0.37
N ILE A 157 -27.30 13.64 -0.69
CA ILE A 157 -27.64 14.82 -1.50
C ILE A 157 -29.00 14.65 -2.18
N LYS A 158 -29.33 13.43 -2.63
CA LYS A 158 -30.65 13.13 -3.21
C LYS A 158 -31.79 13.38 -2.22
N LYS A 159 -31.52 13.28 -0.92
CA LYS A 159 -32.49 13.55 0.17
C LYS A 159 -32.52 15.01 0.62
N GLY A 160 -31.54 15.80 0.21
CA GLY A 160 -31.44 17.22 0.47
C GLY A 160 -30.14 17.66 1.13
N PRO A 161 -29.72 18.92 0.94
CA PRO A 161 -28.42 19.42 1.36
C PRO A 161 -28.21 19.39 2.88
N ARG A 162 -29.25 19.62 3.67
CA ARG A 162 -29.17 19.53 5.14
C ARG A 162 -28.88 18.11 5.63
N ILE A 163 -29.49 17.11 4.99
CA ILE A 163 -29.27 15.69 5.33
C ILE A 163 -27.85 15.29 4.95
N ALA A 164 -27.37 15.71 3.77
CA ALA A 164 -26.00 15.51 3.33
C ALA A 164 -24.98 16.16 4.28
N ALA A 165 -25.22 17.37 4.73
CA ALA A 165 -24.38 18.05 5.70
C ALA A 165 -24.29 17.27 7.02
N GLN A 166 -25.40 16.85 7.59
CA GLN A 166 -25.41 16.06 8.83
C GLN A 166 -24.70 14.72 8.67
N ALA A 167 -24.89 14.02 7.55
CA ALA A 167 -24.21 12.76 7.25
C ALA A 167 -22.68 12.95 7.21
N LEU A 168 -22.20 13.97 6.50
CA LEU A 168 -20.76 14.26 6.41
C LEU A 168 -20.14 14.67 7.75
N LEU A 169 -20.84 15.51 8.53
CA LEU A 169 -20.37 15.90 9.87
C LEU A 169 -20.30 14.70 10.82
N SER A 170 -21.26 13.79 10.74
CA SER A 170 -21.24 12.55 11.53
C SER A 170 -20.09 11.65 11.10
N MET A 171 -19.86 11.53 9.80
CA MET A 171 -18.78 10.73 9.22
C MET A 171 -17.39 11.28 9.54
N SER A 172 -17.22 12.59 9.48
CA SER A 172 -15.98 13.27 9.90
C SER A 172 -15.65 12.94 11.37
N ARG A 173 -16.63 12.99 12.27
CA ARG A 173 -16.46 12.61 13.68
C ARG A 173 -16.10 11.14 13.84
N TYR A 174 -16.77 10.26 13.13
CA TYR A 174 -16.52 8.82 13.16
C TYR A 174 -15.10 8.47 12.73
N ILE A 175 -14.60 9.04 11.62
CA ILE A 175 -13.24 8.82 11.14
C ILE A 175 -12.21 9.32 12.18
N LYS A 176 -12.41 10.50 12.76
CA LYS A 176 -11.52 11.02 13.82
C LYS A 176 -11.48 10.10 15.05
N GLU A 177 -12.60 9.51 15.40
CA GLU A 177 -12.70 8.63 16.58
C GLU A 177 -11.98 7.30 16.35
N ILE A 178 -12.10 6.72 15.14
CA ILE A 178 -11.35 5.53 14.73
C ILE A 178 -9.83 5.81 14.81
N HIS A 179 -9.35 6.88 14.22
CA HIS A 179 -7.93 7.23 14.24
C HIS A 179 -7.40 7.43 15.67
N ARG A 180 -8.17 8.07 16.53
CA ARG A 180 -7.81 8.23 17.94
C ARG A 180 -7.70 6.89 18.68
N VAL A 181 -8.58 5.94 18.37
CA VAL A 181 -8.52 4.59 18.95
C VAL A 181 -7.29 3.83 18.42
N GLU A 182 -7.01 3.92 17.12
CA GLU A 182 -5.82 3.30 16.51
C GLU A 182 -4.51 3.85 17.09
N GLU A 183 -4.42 5.16 17.31
CA GLU A 183 -3.26 5.80 17.97
C GLU A 183 -3.06 5.26 19.38
N ARG A 184 -4.13 5.22 20.19
CA ARG A 184 -4.06 4.66 21.55
C ARG A 184 -3.64 3.19 21.58
N LEU A 185 -4.14 2.38 20.62
CA LEU A 185 -3.73 0.98 20.54
C LEU A 185 -2.25 0.83 20.14
N ARG A 186 -1.74 1.73 19.31
CA ARG A 186 -0.32 1.75 18.95
C ARG A 186 0.58 2.14 20.11
N ASP A 187 0.15 3.07 20.95
CA ASP A 187 0.89 3.51 22.12
C ASP A 187 0.95 2.43 23.23
N LEU A 188 0.03 1.47 23.18
CA LEU A 188 -0.05 0.36 24.15
C LEU A 188 0.72 -0.90 23.69
N MET A 189 1.20 -0.97 22.45
CA MET A 189 1.97 -2.09 21.89
C MET A 189 3.46 -1.80 21.81
#